data_438fbab880fb99aa009b4e708142356c
#
_entry.id   438fbab880fb99aa009b4e708142356c
#
_cell.length_a   1.000
_cell.length_b   1.000
_cell.length_c   1.000
_cell.angle_alpha   90.00
_cell.angle_beta   90.00
_cell.angle_gamma   90.00
#
_symmetry.space_group_name_H-M   'P 1'
#
loop_
_entity.id
_entity.type
_entity.pdbx_description
1 polymer ?
#
loop_
_entity_poly.entity_id
_entity_poly.type
_entity_poly.pdbx_seq_one_letter_code
_entity_poly.pdbx_strand_id
1 'polypeptide(L)'
;MLNLYGVELLSRLLLGTAQYPSPAILCEAITAANASVITVSLRRATASTNAGADFWTLIKSLGLYILPNTAGCHSAKEAVTTARMARDVFGTNWIKLEVIGNHDTLQPDVFALVEAAQILCADGFDVFPYTTDDLIVGERLLDAGCKVLMPWCAPIGSAQGPQNIHALRSYRGHFPDVSLIIDAGIGRPSHATQIMELGFDGVLLNTAVAGANDPVGMAVAFAKAVEAGHQGFLSGMLEPRDFAVPSTPIIGKAVFS
;
A
#
# COMPACT_ATOMS: atom_id res chain seq x y z
N MET A 1 -4.78 -8.46 -13.26
CA MET A 1 -4.27 -7.07 -13.15
C MET A 1 -4.89 -6.43 -11.91
N LEU A 2 -4.30 -5.39 -11.35
CA LEU A 2 -4.87 -4.61 -10.26
C LEU A 2 -5.67 -3.45 -10.85
N ASN A 3 -6.94 -3.28 -10.45
CA ASN A 3 -7.76 -2.15 -10.91
C ASN A 3 -7.96 -1.16 -9.76
N LEU A 4 -7.57 0.10 -9.97
CA LEU A 4 -7.76 1.19 -9.01
C LEU A 4 -8.46 2.34 -9.73
N TYR A 5 -9.68 2.67 -9.33
CA TYR A 5 -10.49 3.72 -9.93
C TYR A 5 -10.60 3.63 -11.47
N GLY A 6 -10.74 2.40 -12.00
CA GLY A 6 -10.86 2.16 -13.43
C GLY A 6 -9.54 2.12 -14.20
N VAL A 7 -8.41 2.31 -13.52
CA VAL A 7 -7.08 2.18 -14.10
C VAL A 7 -6.54 0.77 -13.87
N GLU A 8 -6.18 0.09 -14.95
CA GLU A 8 -5.56 -1.24 -14.89
C GLU A 8 -4.04 -1.12 -14.73
N LEU A 9 -3.52 -1.74 -13.68
CA LEU A 9 -2.12 -1.71 -13.30
C LEU A 9 -1.49 -3.10 -13.44
N LEU A 10 -0.28 -3.16 -13.97
CA LEU A 10 0.46 -4.42 -14.14
C LEU A 10 1.07 -4.90 -12.81
N SER A 11 1.47 -3.98 -11.96
CA SER A 11 2.10 -4.28 -10.66
C SER A 11 1.11 -4.08 -9.51
N ARG A 12 1.18 -4.97 -8.52
CA ARG A 12 0.49 -4.88 -7.24
C ARG A 12 1.35 -4.24 -6.15
N LEU A 13 2.59 -3.88 -6.50
CA LEU A 13 3.52 -3.17 -5.63
C LEU A 13 3.47 -1.68 -5.94
N LEU A 14 3.13 -0.87 -4.94
CA LEU A 14 3.19 0.58 -4.96
C LEU A 14 4.41 1.01 -4.14
N LEU A 15 5.17 1.99 -4.62
CA LEU A 15 6.38 2.45 -3.93
C LEU A 15 6.30 3.93 -3.54
N GLY A 16 6.72 4.22 -2.31
CA GLY A 16 7.02 5.58 -1.88
C GLY A 16 8.34 6.07 -2.49
N THR A 17 8.52 7.38 -2.55
CA THR A 17 9.72 8.01 -3.15
C THR A 17 10.62 8.69 -2.12
N ALA A 18 10.28 8.61 -0.82
CA ALA A 18 11.03 9.31 0.22
C ALA A 18 12.27 8.53 0.68
N GLN A 19 13.30 9.27 1.13
CA GLN A 19 14.48 8.75 1.86
C GLN A 19 15.41 7.81 1.08
N TYR A 20 15.30 7.71 -0.23
CA TYR A 20 16.31 7.01 -1.01
C TYR A 20 17.64 7.76 -0.99
N PRO A 21 18.78 7.06 -1.06
CA PRO A 21 20.13 7.67 -1.02
C PRO A 21 20.35 8.68 -2.14
N SER A 22 19.76 8.47 -3.32
CA SER A 22 19.81 9.39 -4.44
C SER A 22 18.61 9.22 -5.37
N PRO A 23 18.28 10.23 -6.20
CA PRO A 23 17.27 10.10 -7.26
C PRO A 23 17.57 8.97 -8.25
N ALA A 24 18.83 8.70 -8.56
CA ALA A 24 19.24 7.63 -9.45
C ALA A 24 18.86 6.25 -8.87
N ILE A 25 19.21 5.99 -7.62
CA ILE A 25 18.86 4.74 -6.92
C ILE A 25 17.34 4.58 -6.81
N LEU A 26 16.59 5.65 -6.58
CA LEU A 26 15.13 5.63 -6.61
C LEU A 26 14.61 5.13 -7.96
N CYS A 27 15.08 5.71 -9.05
CA CYS A 27 14.66 5.31 -10.40
C CYS A 27 15.04 3.87 -10.74
N GLU A 28 16.24 3.44 -10.38
CA GLU A 28 16.68 2.07 -10.55
C GLU A 28 15.78 1.09 -9.75
N ALA A 29 15.49 1.39 -8.50
CA ALA A 29 14.63 0.55 -7.65
C ALA A 29 13.21 0.45 -8.22
N ILE A 30 12.60 1.56 -8.64
CA ILE A 30 11.26 1.60 -9.24
C ILE A 30 11.24 0.76 -10.53
N THR A 31 12.21 0.97 -11.41
CA THR A 31 12.32 0.27 -12.69
C THR A 31 12.54 -1.23 -12.50
N ALA A 32 13.47 -1.61 -11.62
CA ALA A 32 13.79 -3.01 -11.34
C ALA A 32 12.62 -3.77 -10.68
N ALA A 33 11.81 -3.09 -9.86
CA ALA A 33 10.60 -3.66 -9.27
C ALA A 33 9.40 -3.67 -10.22
N ASN A 34 9.50 -3.04 -11.38
CA ASN A 34 8.38 -2.83 -12.31
C ASN A 34 7.14 -2.23 -11.62
N ALA A 35 7.35 -1.29 -10.69
CA ALA A 35 6.25 -0.64 -10.00
C ALA A 35 5.43 0.23 -10.96
N SER A 36 4.10 0.18 -10.85
CA SER A 36 3.20 0.97 -11.72
C SER A 36 2.77 2.29 -11.09
N VAL A 37 2.83 2.40 -9.76
CA VAL A 37 2.39 3.56 -8.98
C VAL A 37 3.48 3.97 -8.00
N ILE A 38 3.70 5.27 -7.90
CA ILE A 38 4.58 5.86 -6.90
C ILE A 38 3.86 6.93 -6.08
N THR A 39 4.15 6.99 -4.78
CA THR A 39 3.63 8.07 -3.93
C THR A 39 4.64 9.21 -3.81
N VAL A 40 4.11 10.42 -3.79
CA VAL A 40 4.90 11.64 -3.68
C VAL A 40 4.28 12.60 -2.67
N SER A 41 5.12 13.36 -1.96
CA SER A 41 4.66 14.39 -1.03
C SER A 41 4.76 15.77 -1.69
N LEU A 42 3.71 16.59 -1.54
CA LEU A 42 3.69 17.96 -2.01
C LEU A 42 4.85 18.80 -1.41
N ARG A 43 5.18 18.57 -0.13
CA ARG A 43 6.29 19.28 0.55
C ARG A 43 7.63 19.10 -0.16
N ARG A 44 7.82 18.00 -0.87
CA ARG A 44 9.03 17.72 -1.64
C ARG A 44 9.03 18.41 -3.00
N ALA A 45 7.85 18.61 -3.58
CA ALA A 45 7.67 19.26 -4.87
C ALA A 45 7.82 20.79 -4.78
N THR A 46 7.46 21.37 -3.64
CA THR A 46 7.47 22.82 -3.40
C THR A 46 8.80 23.32 -2.85
N ALA A 47 9.79 22.44 -2.62
CA ALA A 47 11.14 22.89 -2.29
C ALA A 47 11.66 23.76 -3.44
N SER A 48 11.72 25.06 -3.21
CA SER A 48 12.02 26.14 -4.17
C SER A 48 13.49 26.16 -4.64
N THR A 49 14.08 25.00 -4.83
CA THR A 49 15.43 24.80 -5.32
C THR A 49 15.37 24.09 -6.69
N ASN A 50 16.39 24.33 -7.54
CA ASN A 50 16.56 23.63 -8.81
C ASN A 50 16.43 22.11 -8.64
N ALA A 51 16.86 21.56 -7.49
CA ALA A 51 16.75 20.15 -7.15
C ALA A 51 15.30 19.63 -7.09
N GLY A 52 14.31 20.46 -6.75
CA GLY A 52 12.89 20.06 -6.78
C GLY A 52 12.35 19.93 -8.20
N ALA A 53 12.72 20.86 -9.09
CA ALA A 53 12.33 20.82 -10.49
C ALA A 53 12.98 19.65 -11.24
N ASP A 54 14.24 19.35 -10.94
CA ASP A 54 14.98 18.21 -11.52
C ASP A 54 14.39 16.88 -11.06
N PHE A 55 14.02 16.77 -9.77
CA PHE A 55 13.33 15.59 -9.24
C PHE A 55 11.98 15.35 -9.93
N TRP A 56 11.22 16.42 -10.18
CA TRP A 56 9.95 16.34 -10.89
C TRP A 56 10.11 15.88 -12.32
N THR A 57 11.05 16.46 -13.04
CA THR A 57 11.36 16.06 -14.42
C THR A 57 11.70 14.58 -14.47
N LEU A 58 12.50 14.11 -13.52
CA LEU A 58 12.89 12.71 -13.41
C LEU A 58 11.66 11.80 -13.14
N ILE A 59 10.81 12.14 -12.17
CA ILE A 59 9.62 11.36 -11.84
C ILE A 59 8.65 11.29 -13.04
N LYS A 60 8.42 12.39 -13.74
CA LYS A 60 7.57 12.42 -14.94
C LYS A 60 8.15 11.56 -16.08
N SER A 61 9.46 11.50 -16.22
CA SER A 61 10.11 10.71 -17.28
C SER A 61 9.91 9.19 -17.11
N LEU A 62 9.53 8.72 -15.90
CA LEU A 62 9.26 7.30 -15.65
C LEU A 62 7.92 6.83 -16.23
N GLY A 63 7.01 7.73 -16.60
CA GLY A 63 5.71 7.39 -17.19
C GLY A 63 4.77 6.60 -16.28
N LEU A 64 4.92 6.76 -14.96
CA LEU A 64 4.17 6.04 -13.93
C LEU A 64 2.95 6.82 -13.46
N TYR A 65 2.00 6.11 -12.84
CA TYR A 65 0.91 6.75 -12.13
C TYR A 65 1.42 7.38 -10.83
N ILE A 66 1.08 8.65 -10.64
CA ILE A 66 1.49 9.42 -9.47
C ILE A 66 0.32 9.46 -8.49
N LEU A 67 0.58 9.03 -7.26
CA LEU A 67 -0.34 9.09 -6.13
C LEU A 67 0.21 10.10 -5.10
N PRO A 68 -0.16 11.39 -5.19
CA PRO A 68 0.23 12.39 -4.20
C PRO A 68 -0.34 12.02 -2.82
N ASN A 69 0.32 12.44 -1.74
CA ASN A 69 -0.15 12.21 -0.39
C ASN A 69 -0.28 13.50 0.43
N THR A 70 -1.10 13.42 1.47
CA THR A 70 -1.28 14.49 2.46
C THR A 70 -0.46 14.22 3.72
N ALA A 71 0.67 13.54 3.60
CA ALA A 71 1.54 13.16 4.71
C ALA A 71 1.91 14.35 5.60
N GLY A 72 1.77 14.15 6.91
CA GLY A 72 2.06 15.14 7.93
C GLY A 72 0.95 16.17 8.13
N CYS A 73 -0.26 15.95 7.62
CA CYS A 73 -1.46 16.71 8.00
C CYS A 73 -2.05 16.13 9.28
N HIS A 74 -2.53 16.99 10.18
CA HIS A 74 -3.08 16.65 11.47
C HIS A 74 -4.56 17.04 11.63
N SER A 75 -5.19 17.53 10.58
CA SER A 75 -6.61 17.88 10.56
C SER A 75 -7.21 17.65 9.17
N ALA A 76 -8.53 17.45 9.12
CA ALA A 76 -9.27 17.33 7.85
C ALA A 76 -9.04 18.57 6.95
N LYS A 77 -9.05 19.77 7.53
CA LYS A 77 -8.86 21.02 6.80
C LYS A 77 -7.47 21.09 6.12
N GLU A 78 -6.40 20.72 6.85
CA GLU A 78 -5.05 20.68 6.29
C GLU A 78 -4.94 19.66 5.16
N ALA A 79 -5.48 18.45 5.37
CA ALA A 79 -5.46 17.39 4.38
C ALA A 79 -6.22 17.77 3.10
N VAL A 80 -7.42 18.35 3.22
CA VAL A 80 -8.21 18.83 2.07
C VAL A 80 -7.48 19.93 1.32
N THR A 81 -6.90 20.91 2.03
CA THR A 81 -6.12 21.99 1.41
C THR A 81 -4.91 21.43 0.65
N THR A 82 -4.17 20.53 1.29
CA THR A 82 -2.99 19.88 0.70
C THR A 82 -3.37 19.05 -0.53
N ALA A 83 -4.49 18.32 -0.48
CA ALA A 83 -4.98 17.53 -1.61
C ALA A 83 -5.33 18.40 -2.82
N ARG A 84 -6.03 19.52 -2.61
CA ARG A 84 -6.36 20.46 -3.69
C ARG A 84 -5.10 21.06 -4.33
N MET A 85 -4.14 21.48 -3.52
CA MET A 85 -2.83 21.95 -4.04
C MET A 85 -2.10 20.84 -4.81
N ALA A 86 -2.15 19.61 -4.31
CA ALA A 86 -1.53 18.47 -4.99
C ALA A 86 -2.17 18.20 -6.36
N ARG A 87 -3.50 18.29 -6.49
CA ARG A 87 -4.19 18.16 -7.77
C ARG A 87 -3.71 19.19 -8.78
N ASP A 88 -3.55 20.45 -8.36
CA ASP A 88 -3.09 21.53 -9.24
C ASP A 88 -1.63 21.32 -9.68
N VAL A 89 -0.76 20.82 -8.80
CA VAL A 89 0.66 20.58 -9.09
C VAL A 89 0.88 19.35 -9.96
N PHE A 90 0.16 18.24 -9.66
CA PHE A 90 0.41 16.94 -10.26
C PHE A 90 -0.51 16.60 -11.42
N GLY A 91 -1.63 17.32 -11.57
CA GLY A 91 -2.60 17.10 -12.64
C GLY A 91 -3.32 15.75 -12.52
N THR A 92 -3.54 15.26 -11.29
CA THR A 92 -4.24 14.00 -11.02
C THR A 92 -5.30 14.18 -9.95
N ASN A 93 -6.41 13.44 -10.08
CA ASN A 93 -7.42 13.36 -9.03
C ASN A 93 -7.12 12.30 -7.97
N TRP A 94 -6.09 11.47 -8.17
CA TRP A 94 -5.65 10.50 -7.18
C TRP A 94 -5.02 11.20 -5.98
N ILE A 95 -5.41 10.77 -4.78
CA ILE A 95 -4.85 11.30 -3.54
C ILE A 95 -4.77 10.23 -2.46
N LYS A 96 -3.58 9.97 -1.94
CA LYS A 96 -3.41 9.18 -0.72
C LYS A 96 -3.68 10.09 0.46
N LEU A 97 -4.84 9.88 1.10
CA LEU A 97 -5.31 10.71 2.19
C LEU A 97 -4.75 10.20 3.52
N GLU A 98 -3.98 11.02 4.18
CA GLU A 98 -3.43 10.80 5.51
C GLU A 98 -3.87 11.96 6.42
N VAL A 99 -4.44 11.64 7.58
CA VAL A 99 -4.67 12.58 8.69
C VAL A 99 -4.12 11.93 9.95
N ILE A 100 -3.02 12.44 10.48
CA ILE A 100 -2.28 11.80 11.58
C ILE A 100 -2.86 12.26 12.93
N GLY A 101 -3.33 11.29 13.71
CA GLY A 101 -3.90 11.54 15.03
C GLY A 101 -2.91 11.39 16.20
N ASN A 102 -1.88 10.56 16.01
CA ASN A 102 -0.89 10.32 17.07
C ASN A 102 0.54 10.43 16.52
N HIS A 103 1.39 11.21 17.20
CA HIS A 103 2.76 11.49 16.75
C HIS A 103 3.73 10.30 16.93
N ASP A 104 3.51 9.45 17.94
CA ASP A 104 4.43 8.35 18.25
C ASP A 104 4.21 7.13 17.36
N THR A 105 2.94 6.86 17.02
CA THR A 105 2.55 5.69 16.22
C THR A 105 2.24 6.03 14.77
N LEU A 106 2.08 7.31 14.44
CA LEU A 106 1.57 7.80 13.16
C LEU A 106 0.22 7.16 12.77
N GLN A 107 -0.55 6.79 13.80
CA GLN A 107 -1.91 6.25 13.63
C GLN A 107 -2.82 7.34 13.08
N PRO A 108 -3.71 7.01 12.13
CA PRO A 108 -4.64 7.99 11.57
C PRO A 108 -5.68 8.45 12.62
N ASP A 109 -6.05 9.72 12.58
CA ASP A 109 -7.27 10.23 13.17
C ASP A 109 -8.44 9.80 12.28
N VAL A 110 -9.08 8.72 12.63
CA VAL A 110 -10.14 8.11 11.81
C VAL A 110 -11.37 9.00 11.67
N PHE A 111 -11.65 9.89 12.61
CA PHE A 111 -12.78 10.83 12.53
C PHE A 111 -12.49 11.93 11.51
N ALA A 112 -11.34 12.59 11.65
CA ALA A 112 -10.90 13.62 10.70
C ALA A 112 -10.60 13.03 9.30
N LEU A 113 -10.18 11.75 9.24
CA LEU A 113 -9.98 11.03 7.98
C LEU A 113 -11.29 10.86 7.21
N VAL A 114 -12.36 10.39 7.87
CA VAL A 114 -13.69 10.22 7.26
C VAL A 114 -14.26 11.57 6.82
N GLU A 115 -14.14 12.62 7.64
CA GLU A 115 -14.55 13.98 7.28
C GLU A 115 -13.82 14.47 6.01
N ALA A 116 -12.49 14.33 5.97
CA ALA A 116 -11.71 14.74 4.80
C ALA A 116 -12.05 13.93 3.55
N ALA A 117 -12.27 12.61 3.70
CA ALA A 117 -12.66 11.73 2.61
C ALA A 117 -14.00 12.15 1.99
N GLN A 118 -15.03 12.47 2.81
CA GLN A 118 -16.32 12.95 2.32
C GLN A 118 -16.17 14.22 1.47
N ILE A 119 -15.39 15.19 1.95
CA ILE A 119 -15.16 16.45 1.24
C ILE A 119 -14.43 16.19 -0.07
N LEU A 120 -13.37 15.38 -0.06
CA LEU A 120 -12.55 15.13 -1.24
C LEU A 120 -13.28 14.27 -2.29
N CYS A 121 -14.05 13.26 -1.89
CA CYS A 121 -14.87 12.49 -2.84
C CYS A 121 -15.94 13.38 -3.49
N ALA A 122 -16.59 14.26 -2.72
CA ALA A 122 -17.54 15.25 -3.27
C ALA A 122 -16.86 16.24 -4.23
N ASP A 123 -15.60 16.58 -4.02
CA ASP A 123 -14.77 17.41 -4.90
C ASP A 123 -14.25 16.66 -6.14
N GLY A 124 -14.60 15.39 -6.32
CA GLY A 124 -14.20 14.56 -7.46
C GLY A 124 -12.80 13.97 -7.38
N PHE A 125 -12.25 13.82 -6.17
CA PHE A 125 -11.01 13.07 -5.98
C PHE A 125 -11.27 11.55 -5.95
N ASP A 126 -10.30 10.81 -6.44
CA ASP A 126 -10.15 9.38 -6.24
C ASP A 126 -9.30 9.15 -4.97
N VAL A 127 -9.97 8.91 -3.85
CA VAL A 127 -9.34 8.92 -2.52
C VAL A 127 -8.83 7.54 -2.13
N PHE A 128 -7.56 7.47 -1.72
CA PHE A 128 -6.86 6.31 -1.18
C PHE A 128 -6.61 6.55 0.32
N PRO A 129 -7.54 6.21 1.22
CA PRO A 129 -7.46 6.58 2.63
C PRO A 129 -6.53 5.65 3.40
N TYR A 130 -5.45 6.19 3.99
CA TYR A 130 -4.63 5.49 4.98
C TYR A 130 -5.43 5.36 6.27
N THR A 131 -5.77 4.13 6.64
CA THR A 131 -6.68 3.84 7.74
C THR A 131 -6.19 2.69 8.63
N THR A 132 -6.96 2.38 9.66
CA THR A 132 -6.77 1.21 10.52
C THR A 132 -7.45 -0.03 9.93
N ASP A 133 -7.27 -1.19 10.58
CA ASP A 133 -7.94 -2.45 10.30
C ASP A 133 -9.34 -2.56 10.95
N ASP A 134 -9.94 -1.42 11.31
CA ASP A 134 -11.29 -1.33 11.88
C ASP A 134 -12.36 -1.37 10.78
N LEU A 135 -13.28 -2.35 10.90
CA LEU A 135 -14.35 -2.57 9.91
C LEU A 135 -15.31 -1.38 9.80
N ILE A 136 -15.69 -0.79 10.94
CA ILE A 136 -16.65 0.32 10.94
C ILE A 136 -16.06 1.57 10.30
N VAL A 137 -14.76 1.80 10.50
CA VAL A 137 -14.05 2.89 9.81
C VAL A 137 -14.01 2.63 8.31
N GLY A 138 -13.73 1.37 7.90
CA GLY A 138 -13.78 0.96 6.50
C GLY A 138 -15.14 1.22 5.85
N GLU A 139 -16.24 0.82 6.49
CA GLU A 139 -17.60 1.09 6.03
C GLU A 139 -17.86 2.59 5.85
N ARG A 140 -17.51 3.41 6.84
CA ARG A 140 -17.68 4.87 6.77
C ARG A 140 -16.87 5.53 5.66
N LEU A 141 -15.69 5.01 5.35
CA LEU A 141 -14.89 5.49 4.23
C LEU A 141 -15.53 5.14 2.88
N LEU A 142 -16.12 3.94 2.75
CA LEU A 142 -16.89 3.57 1.56
C LEU A 142 -18.16 4.43 1.42
N ASP A 143 -18.89 4.66 2.52
CA ASP A 143 -20.05 5.57 2.54
C ASP A 143 -19.66 7.01 2.16
N ALA A 144 -18.44 7.44 2.50
CA ALA A 144 -17.89 8.73 2.09
C ALA A 144 -17.58 8.82 0.58
N GLY A 145 -17.61 7.68 -0.15
CA GLY A 145 -17.38 7.61 -1.59
C GLY A 145 -16.02 7.02 -2.01
N CYS A 146 -15.20 6.56 -1.07
CA CYS A 146 -13.95 5.85 -1.39
C CYS A 146 -14.28 4.51 -2.08
N LYS A 147 -13.47 4.10 -3.06
CA LYS A 147 -13.57 2.80 -3.74
C LYS A 147 -12.38 1.89 -3.48
N VAL A 148 -11.39 2.42 -2.80
CA VAL A 148 -10.17 1.74 -2.36
C VAL A 148 -10.03 1.98 -0.87
N LEU A 149 -9.55 1.00 -0.12
CA LEU A 149 -9.19 1.16 1.28
C LEU A 149 -7.73 0.78 1.48
N MET A 150 -7.03 1.54 2.32
CA MET A 150 -5.61 1.31 2.61
C MET A 150 -5.38 1.10 4.11
N PRO A 151 -5.80 -0.07 4.65
CA PRO A 151 -5.52 -0.39 6.05
C PRO A 151 -4.03 -0.61 6.29
N TRP A 152 -3.58 -0.25 7.48
CA TRP A 152 -2.23 -0.53 7.94
C TRP A 152 -2.07 -1.99 8.39
N CYS A 153 -0.85 -2.51 8.43
CA CYS A 153 -0.56 -3.76 9.14
C CYS A 153 0.25 -3.55 10.43
N ALA A 154 0.92 -2.40 10.56
CA ALA A 154 1.64 -1.92 11.74
C ALA A 154 1.96 -0.43 11.54
N PRO A 155 2.46 0.29 12.58
CA PRO A 155 2.82 1.70 12.46
C PRO A 155 3.78 2.00 11.31
N ILE A 156 3.63 3.17 10.69
CA ILE A 156 4.49 3.64 9.59
C ILE A 156 5.96 3.55 9.99
N GLY A 157 6.80 2.94 9.15
CA GLY A 157 8.25 2.84 9.36
C GLY A 157 8.69 1.84 10.43
N SER A 158 7.76 1.15 11.11
CA SER A 158 8.08 0.22 12.19
C SER A 158 8.70 -1.10 11.73
N ALA A 159 8.47 -1.49 10.47
CA ALA A 159 8.93 -2.76 9.89
C ALA A 159 8.45 -4.03 10.65
N GLN A 160 7.40 -3.91 11.49
CA GLN A 160 6.94 -4.99 12.37
C GLN A 160 6.14 -6.08 11.62
N GLY A 161 5.62 -5.76 10.44
CA GLY A 161 4.79 -6.65 9.65
C GLY A 161 3.36 -6.77 10.20
N PRO A 162 2.56 -7.68 9.64
CA PRO A 162 1.16 -7.83 10.03
C PRO A 162 1.04 -8.37 11.46
N GLN A 163 0.70 -7.48 12.40
CA GLN A 163 0.58 -7.81 13.81
C GLN A 163 -0.74 -8.49 14.16
N ASN A 164 -1.83 -8.10 13.48
CA ASN A 164 -3.16 -8.63 13.71
C ASN A 164 -3.71 -9.31 12.44
N ILE A 165 -3.20 -10.52 12.19
CA ILE A 165 -3.61 -11.32 11.02
C ILE A 165 -5.11 -11.61 11.03
N HIS A 166 -5.71 -11.82 12.20
CA HIS A 166 -7.15 -12.09 12.31
C HIS A 166 -8.00 -10.90 11.88
N ALA A 167 -7.63 -9.68 12.31
CA ALA A 167 -8.32 -8.47 11.87
C ALA A 167 -8.17 -8.27 10.36
N LEU A 168 -6.98 -8.44 9.80
CA LEU A 168 -6.74 -8.31 8.36
C LEU A 168 -7.53 -9.34 7.55
N ARG A 169 -7.60 -10.61 8.01
CA ARG A 169 -8.42 -11.64 7.38
C ARG A 169 -9.91 -11.28 7.43
N SER A 170 -10.40 -10.80 8.58
CA SER A 170 -11.78 -10.34 8.73
C SER A 170 -12.06 -9.14 7.84
N TYR A 171 -11.11 -8.21 7.72
CA TYR A 171 -11.22 -7.04 6.86
C TYR A 171 -11.37 -7.45 5.39
N ARG A 172 -10.50 -8.36 4.88
CA ARG A 172 -10.64 -8.89 3.53
C ARG A 172 -11.95 -9.63 3.31
N GLY A 173 -12.38 -10.45 4.29
CA GLY A 173 -13.64 -11.20 4.23
C GLY A 173 -14.87 -10.30 4.23
N HIS A 174 -14.83 -9.17 4.95
CA HIS A 174 -15.92 -8.21 5.04
C HIS A 174 -16.05 -7.33 3.78
N PHE A 175 -14.94 -7.03 3.12
CA PHE A 175 -14.89 -6.19 1.92
C PHE A 175 -14.43 -6.99 0.69
N PRO A 176 -15.14 -8.08 0.26
CA PRO A 176 -14.66 -8.99 -0.78
C PRO A 176 -14.49 -8.33 -2.15
N ASP A 177 -15.29 -7.32 -2.45
CA ASP A 177 -15.33 -6.65 -3.76
C ASP A 177 -14.62 -5.28 -3.77
N VAL A 178 -14.01 -4.89 -2.64
CA VAL A 178 -13.29 -3.62 -2.52
C VAL A 178 -11.81 -3.84 -2.78
N SER A 179 -11.19 -2.94 -3.55
CA SER A 179 -9.73 -2.95 -3.71
C SER A 179 -9.04 -2.58 -2.40
N LEU A 180 -8.31 -3.52 -1.83
CA LEU A 180 -7.62 -3.38 -0.55
C LEU A 180 -6.11 -3.37 -0.74
N ILE A 181 -5.46 -2.31 -0.32
CA ILE A 181 -4.00 -2.16 -0.39
C ILE A 181 -3.47 -1.98 1.02
N ILE A 182 -2.60 -2.88 1.46
CA ILE A 182 -1.93 -2.68 2.75
C ILE A 182 -0.90 -1.57 2.62
N ASP A 183 -1.00 -0.61 3.54
CA ASP A 183 -0.07 0.51 3.66
C ASP A 183 0.51 0.56 5.08
N ALA A 184 1.80 0.77 5.16
CA ALA A 184 2.57 0.87 6.40
C ALA A 184 2.85 -0.44 7.15
N GLY A 185 3.96 -0.41 7.89
CA GLY A 185 4.40 -1.49 8.77
C GLY A 185 5.14 -2.65 8.09
N ILE A 186 5.13 -2.73 6.77
CA ILE A 186 5.82 -3.78 6.01
C ILE A 186 7.33 -3.54 6.08
N GLY A 187 8.08 -4.54 6.55
CA GLY A 187 9.54 -4.44 6.71
C GLY A 187 10.34 -5.52 6.00
N ARG A 188 9.68 -6.59 5.55
CA ARG A 188 10.34 -7.75 4.91
C ARG A 188 9.52 -8.26 3.73
N PRO A 189 10.14 -8.85 2.70
CA PRO A 189 9.42 -9.49 1.60
C PRO A 189 8.40 -10.53 2.08
N SER A 190 8.72 -11.33 3.11
CA SER A 190 7.79 -12.30 3.71
C SER A 190 6.51 -11.67 4.27
N HIS A 191 6.57 -10.43 4.78
CA HIS A 191 5.36 -9.72 5.21
C HIS A 191 4.43 -9.41 4.02
N ALA A 192 5.02 -8.98 2.90
CA ALA A 192 4.25 -8.72 1.68
C ALA A 192 3.63 -10.02 1.13
N THR A 193 4.38 -11.13 1.10
CA THR A 193 3.84 -12.44 0.72
C THR A 193 2.65 -12.82 1.58
N GLN A 194 2.78 -12.74 2.90
CA GLN A 194 1.72 -13.07 3.85
C GLN A 194 0.46 -12.23 3.65
N ILE A 195 0.60 -10.93 3.39
CA ILE A 195 -0.51 -10.04 3.07
C ILE A 195 -1.21 -10.46 1.77
N MET A 196 -0.44 -10.75 0.75
CA MET A 196 -1.01 -11.16 -0.54
C MET A 196 -1.69 -12.54 -0.48
N GLU A 197 -1.20 -13.45 0.36
CA GLU A 197 -1.81 -14.74 0.66
C GLU A 197 -3.16 -14.60 1.38
N LEU A 198 -3.40 -13.51 2.11
CA LEU A 198 -4.71 -13.20 2.69
C LEU A 198 -5.72 -12.68 1.65
N GLY A 199 -5.31 -12.46 0.40
CA GLY A 199 -6.16 -11.99 -0.69
C GLY A 199 -6.26 -10.47 -0.81
N PHE A 200 -5.34 -9.72 -0.20
CA PHE A 200 -5.23 -8.28 -0.46
C PHE A 200 -4.79 -8.03 -1.91
N ASP A 201 -5.18 -6.88 -2.46
CA ASP A 201 -4.99 -6.59 -3.87
C ASP A 201 -3.62 -6.00 -4.19
N GLY A 202 -2.96 -5.40 -3.20
CA GLY A 202 -1.64 -4.83 -3.35
C GLY A 202 -1.03 -4.38 -2.04
N VAL A 203 0.21 -3.93 -2.11
CA VAL A 203 0.93 -3.35 -0.97
C VAL A 203 1.60 -2.04 -1.38
N LEU A 204 1.59 -1.07 -0.48
CA LEU A 204 2.37 0.15 -0.59
C LEU A 204 3.43 0.17 0.50
N LEU A 205 4.67 0.43 0.13
CA LEU A 205 5.79 0.52 1.06
C LEU A 205 6.84 1.54 0.59
N ASN A 206 7.63 2.03 1.51
CA ASN A 206 8.73 2.94 1.22
C ASN A 206 9.97 2.61 2.04
N THR A 207 9.90 2.75 3.36
CA THR A 207 11.05 2.69 4.27
C THR A 207 11.82 1.38 4.16
N ALA A 208 11.12 0.25 3.99
CA ALA A 208 11.75 -1.07 3.89
C ALA A 208 12.64 -1.22 2.65
N VAL A 209 12.34 -0.48 1.58
CA VAL A 209 13.16 -0.43 0.36
C VAL A 209 14.21 0.67 0.48
N ALA A 210 13.79 1.90 0.74
CA ALA A 210 14.69 3.06 0.76
C ALA A 210 15.80 2.96 1.82
N GLY A 211 15.51 2.32 2.96
CA GLY A 211 16.45 2.11 4.06
C GLY A 211 17.26 0.80 3.99
N ALA A 212 17.09 0.00 2.94
CA ALA A 212 17.89 -1.21 2.77
C ALA A 212 19.34 -0.88 2.37
N ASN A 213 20.28 -1.77 2.68
CA ASN A 213 21.65 -1.62 2.21
C ASN A 213 21.76 -1.64 0.67
N ASP A 214 20.89 -2.40 0.03
CA ASP A 214 20.69 -2.44 -1.42
C ASP A 214 19.20 -2.17 -1.72
N PRO A 215 18.80 -0.90 -1.94
CA PRO A 215 17.40 -0.57 -2.25
C PRO A 215 16.90 -1.19 -3.54
N VAL A 216 17.76 -1.34 -4.55
CA VAL A 216 17.36 -1.90 -5.85
C VAL A 216 17.07 -3.40 -5.70
N GLY A 217 17.98 -4.16 -5.09
CA GLY A 217 17.77 -5.56 -4.79
C GLY A 217 16.57 -5.81 -3.87
N MET A 218 16.35 -4.94 -2.88
CA MET A 218 15.21 -5.04 -1.98
C MET A 218 13.88 -4.76 -2.70
N ALA A 219 13.83 -3.79 -3.63
CA ALA A 219 12.65 -3.52 -4.44
C ALA A 219 12.27 -4.74 -5.31
N VAL A 220 13.25 -5.38 -5.94
CA VAL A 220 13.06 -6.63 -6.69
C VAL A 220 12.55 -7.77 -5.80
N ALA A 221 13.11 -7.90 -4.58
CA ALA A 221 12.68 -8.92 -3.63
C ALA A 221 11.21 -8.72 -3.22
N PHE A 222 10.77 -7.49 -2.97
CA PHE A 222 9.39 -7.17 -2.67
C PHE A 222 8.45 -7.42 -3.87
N ALA A 223 8.84 -7.07 -5.08
CA ALA A 223 8.05 -7.35 -6.28
C ALA A 223 7.78 -8.86 -6.44
N LYS A 224 8.81 -9.69 -6.28
CA LYS A 224 8.69 -11.16 -6.33
C LYS A 224 7.82 -11.70 -5.19
N ALA A 225 7.93 -11.15 -3.99
CA ALA A 225 7.16 -11.54 -2.82
C ALA A 225 5.65 -11.27 -3.00
N VAL A 226 5.33 -10.09 -3.54
CA VAL A 226 3.95 -9.70 -3.88
C VAL A 226 3.37 -10.62 -4.93
N GLU A 227 4.11 -10.93 -5.98
CA GLU A 227 3.68 -11.83 -7.04
C GLU A 227 3.48 -13.26 -6.51
N ALA A 228 4.43 -13.79 -5.74
CA ALA A 228 4.36 -15.12 -5.18
C ALA A 228 3.14 -15.29 -4.25
N GLY A 229 2.90 -14.32 -3.34
CA GLY A 229 1.75 -14.36 -2.43
C GLY A 229 0.43 -14.28 -3.18
N HIS A 230 0.32 -13.41 -4.18
CA HIS A 230 -0.88 -13.30 -5.01
C HIS A 230 -1.15 -14.58 -5.80
N GLN A 231 -0.13 -15.19 -6.38
CA GLN A 231 -0.27 -16.47 -7.08
C GLN A 231 -0.65 -17.60 -6.13
N GLY A 232 -0.07 -17.63 -4.92
CA GLY A 232 -0.45 -18.57 -3.86
C GLY A 232 -1.93 -18.49 -3.53
N PHE A 233 -2.43 -17.26 -3.30
CA PHE A 233 -3.85 -17.02 -3.04
C PHE A 233 -4.77 -17.52 -4.17
N LEU A 234 -4.46 -17.17 -5.41
CA LEU A 234 -5.26 -17.59 -6.58
C LEU A 234 -5.22 -19.09 -6.83
N SER A 235 -4.13 -19.75 -6.45
CA SER A 235 -3.97 -21.22 -6.63
C SER A 235 -4.73 -22.02 -5.59
N GLY A 236 -5.22 -21.41 -4.53
CA GLY A 236 -5.89 -22.09 -3.42
C GLY A 236 -4.88 -22.80 -2.52
N MET A 237 -4.57 -22.18 -1.39
CA MET A 237 -3.64 -22.75 -0.40
C MET A 237 -4.29 -23.85 0.42
N LEU A 238 -3.48 -24.82 0.84
CA LEU A 238 -3.92 -25.85 1.76
C LEU A 238 -4.17 -25.22 3.15
N GLU A 239 -5.35 -25.49 3.70
CA GLU A 239 -5.68 -25.06 5.06
C GLU A 239 -4.82 -25.79 6.10
N PRO A 240 -4.35 -25.10 7.14
CA PRO A 240 -3.65 -25.71 8.26
C PRO A 240 -4.46 -26.84 8.90
N ARG A 241 -3.79 -27.91 9.31
CA ARG A 241 -4.40 -29.08 9.96
C ARG A 241 -3.69 -29.36 11.28
N ASP A 242 -4.48 -29.75 12.30
CA ASP A 242 -3.93 -30.10 13.60
C ASP A 242 -3.18 -31.43 13.59
N PHE A 243 -3.50 -32.31 12.65
CA PHE A 243 -2.88 -33.64 12.54
C PHE A 243 -2.21 -33.85 11.19
N ALA A 244 -1.14 -34.63 11.20
CA ALA A 244 -0.43 -35.03 10.00
C ALA A 244 -1.31 -35.90 9.09
N VAL A 245 -1.27 -35.62 7.79
CA VAL A 245 -1.91 -36.47 6.75
C VAL A 245 -0.81 -37.02 5.87
N PRO A 246 -0.70 -38.38 5.75
CA PRO A 246 0.34 -38.99 4.91
C PRO A 246 0.18 -38.57 3.45
N SER A 247 1.24 -38.12 2.83
CA SER A 247 1.29 -37.79 1.40
C SER A 247 1.42 -39.04 0.51
N THR A 248 1.93 -40.14 1.08
CA THR A 248 2.05 -41.42 0.35
C THR A 248 0.78 -42.22 0.48
N PRO A 249 0.17 -42.70 -0.61
CA PRO A 249 -1.01 -43.54 -0.55
C PRO A 249 -0.75 -44.83 0.26
N ILE A 250 -1.73 -45.23 1.08
CA ILE A 250 -1.66 -46.47 1.86
C ILE A 250 -1.93 -47.72 0.99
N ILE A 251 -2.48 -47.54 -0.22
CA ILE A 251 -2.81 -48.62 -1.17
C ILE A 251 -1.53 -49.32 -1.61
N GLY A 252 -1.47 -50.64 -1.43
CA GLY A 252 -0.32 -51.47 -1.81
C GLY A 252 0.70 -51.73 -0.72
N LYS A 253 0.45 -51.34 0.52
CA LYS A 253 1.27 -51.81 1.66
C LYS A 253 1.01 -53.27 1.90
N ALA A 254 2.09 -54.10 1.95
CA ALA A 254 1.99 -55.47 2.37
C ALA A 254 1.41 -55.55 3.81
N VAL A 255 0.35 -56.31 3.97
CA VAL A 255 -0.18 -56.66 5.30
C VAL A 255 0.63 -57.88 5.77
N PHE A 256 1.57 -57.65 6.68
CA PHE A 256 2.27 -58.74 7.37
C PHE A 256 1.30 -59.26 8.45
N SER A 257 0.83 -60.49 8.25
CA SER A 257 0.07 -61.25 9.23
C SER A 257 0.98 -61.82 10.32
#